data_36e17c6bec97ae94db3a7f2c99399fc1
#
_entry.id   36e17c6bec97ae94db3a7f2c99399fc1
#
_cell.length_a   1.000
_cell.length_b   1.000
_cell.length_c   1.000
_cell.angle_alpha   90.00
_cell.angle_beta   90.00
_cell.angle_gamma   90.00
#
_symmetry.space_group_name_H-M   'P 1'
#
loop_
_entity.id
_entity.type
_entity.pdbx_description
1 polymer ?
#
loop_
_entity_poly.entity_id
_entity_poly.type
_entity_poly.pdbx_seq_one_letter_code
_entity_poly.pdbx_strand_id
1 'polypeptide(L)'
;MKIKFYSFVLIFIISIFTFSKLYSHTGHYKNIALIEMDIYRNGEIIGYSNYFFNSYGDIFEVSNETKFEVKIAGIKLFSVKSISIEKCKNDQLIEFNSETMQNGKRKFVNL
;
A
#
# COMPACT_ATOMS: atom_id res chain seq x y z
N MET A 1 -44.36 -18.84 3.23
CA MET A 1 -43.99 -17.42 3.29
C MET A 1 -43.18 -17.03 4.55
N LYS A 2 -43.56 -17.53 5.70
CA LYS A 2 -42.83 -17.23 6.96
C LYS A 2 -41.36 -17.68 6.96
N ILE A 3 -41.06 -18.82 6.37
CA ILE A 3 -39.68 -19.36 6.29
C ILE A 3 -38.75 -18.46 5.47
N LYS A 4 -39.20 -17.87 4.38
CA LYS A 4 -38.41 -16.98 3.54
C LYS A 4 -38.03 -15.67 4.25
N PHE A 5 -38.93 -15.17 5.09
CA PHE A 5 -38.69 -13.96 5.87
C PHE A 5 -37.61 -14.19 6.95
N TYR A 6 -37.71 -15.32 7.68
CA TYR A 6 -36.70 -15.67 8.68
C TYR A 6 -35.30 -15.94 8.06
N SER A 7 -35.26 -16.53 6.87
CA SER A 7 -34.02 -16.77 6.14
C SER A 7 -33.37 -15.46 5.72
N PHE A 8 -34.14 -14.47 5.29
CA PHE A 8 -33.62 -13.15 4.91
C PHE A 8 -33.12 -12.38 6.13
N VAL A 9 -33.82 -12.43 7.26
CA VAL A 9 -33.37 -11.82 8.52
C VAL A 9 -32.09 -12.48 9.04
N LEU A 10 -31.96 -13.79 8.94
CA LEU A 10 -30.74 -14.52 9.36
C LEU A 10 -29.54 -14.13 8.51
N ILE A 11 -29.70 -14.02 7.19
CA ILE A 11 -28.61 -13.58 6.28
C ILE A 11 -28.21 -12.14 6.60
N PHE A 12 -29.15 -11.27 6.88
CA PHE A 12 -28.87 -9.88 7.24
C PHE A 12 -28.11 -9.76 8.57
N ILE A 13 -28.48 -10.58 9.57
CA ILE A 13 -27.77 -10.63 10.86
C ILE A 13 -26.35 -11.15 10.68
N ILE A 14 -26.14 -12.20 9.89
CA ILE A 14 -24.81 -12.74 9.61
C ILE A 14 -23.93 -11.70 8.89
N SER A 15 -24.49 -10.91 7.98
CA SER A 15 -23.74 -9.85 7.28
C SER A 15 -23.26 -8.72 8.19
N ILE A 16 -23.97 -8.44 9.29
CA ILE A 16 -23.58 -7.42 10.27
C ILE A 16 -22.38 -7.88 11.13
N PHE A 17 -22.23 -9.19 11.36
CA PHE A 17 -21.12 -9.74 12.14
C PHE A 17 -19.81 -9.93 11.34
N THR A 18 -19.82 -9.73 10.02
CA THR A 18 -18.64 -9.88 9.16
C THR A 18 -17.83 -8.60 8.97
N PHE A 19 -18.11 -7.54 9.71
CA PHE A 19 -17.22 -6.40 9.79
C PHE A 19 -15.95 -6.76 10.58
N SER A 20 -15.09 -7.57 9.96
CA SER A 20 -13.74 -7.79 10.45
C SER A 20 -12.99 -6.45 10.36
N LYS A 21 -12.48 -5.99 11.49
CA LYS A 21 -11.57 -4.85 11.50
C LYS A 21 -10.38 -5.20 10.64
N LEU A 22 -10.15 -4.45 9.58
CA LEU A 22 -8.94 -4.53 8.78
C LEU A 22 -7.79 -4.01 9.65
N TYR A 23 -7.05 -4.94 10.24
CA TYR A 23 -5.79 -4.59 10.89
C TYR A 23 -4.69 -4.52 9.83
N SER A 24 -3.96 -3.42 9.81
CA SER A 24 -2.72 -3.32 9.03
C SER A 24 -1.69 -4.28 9.64
N HIS A 25 -1.20 -5.25 8.86
CA HIS A 25 -0.23 -6.24 9.32
C HIS A 25 1.22 -5.73 9.26
N THR A 26 1.47 -4.49 9.67
CA THR A 26 2.82 -3.91 9.71
C THR A 26 3.71 -4.55 10.78
N GLY A 27 3.13 -5.27 11.74
CA GLY A 27 3.87 -5.92 12.84
C GLY A 27 4.92 -6.95 12.41
N HIS A 28 4.78 -7.56 11.22
CA HIS A 28 5.73 -8.53 10.69
C HIS A 28 7.09 -7.92 10.29
N TYR A 29 7.15 -6.61 10.08
CA TYR A 29 8.33 -5.88 9.60
C TYR A 29 9.11 -5.15 10.69
N LYS A 30 8.75 -5.33 11.96
CA LYS A 30 9.38 -4.61 13.10
C LYS A 30 10.89 -4.83 13.22
N ASN A 31 11.39 -5.97 12.75
CA ASN A 31 12.81 -6.34 12.80
C ASN A 31 13.56 -6.09 11.49
N ILE A 32 12.88 -5.51 10.50
CA ILE A 32 13.44 -5.21 9.18
C ILE A 32 13.57 -3.70 9.07
N ALA A 33 14.76 -3.21 8.71
CA ALA A 33 15.01 -1.79 8.51
C ALA A 33 14.83 -1.36 7.05
N LEU A 34 15.10 -2.26 6.11
CA LEU A 34 15.12 -1.96 4.69
C LEU A 34 14.76 -3.20 3.86
N ILE A 35 13.92 -3.00 2.86
CA ILE A 35 13.70 -3.97 1.79
C ILE A 35 13.98 -3.26 0.47
N GLU A 36 14.91 -3.80 -0.30
CA GLU A 36 15.24 -3.32 -1.64
C GLU A 36 14.74 -4.31 -2.68
N MET A 37 14.06 -3.81 -3.70
CA MET A 37 13.51 -4.63 -4.77
C MET A 37 13.81 -3.99 -6.12
N ASP A 38 14.27 -4.82 -7.06
CA ASP A 38 14.36 -4.42 -8.46
C ASP A 38 13.05 -4.72 -9.19
N ILE A 39 12.68 -3.81 -10.08
CA ILE A 39 11.52 -3.99 -10.95
C ILE A 39 12.00 -4.47 -12.31
N TYR A 40 11.51 -5.63 -12.74
CA TYR A 40 11.86 -6.25 -14.00
C TYR A 40 10.73 -6.16 -15.02
N ARG A 41 11.09 -5.98 -16.27
CA ARG A 41 10.22 -6.14 -17.43
C ARG A 41 10.98 -6.88 -18.51
N ASN A 42 10.42 -8.01 -18.98
CA ASN A 42 11.05 -8.86 -20.02
C ASN A 42 12.51 -9.24 -19.70
N GLY A 43 12.83 -9.52 -18.42
CA GLY A 43 14.17 -9.88 -17.97
C GLY A 43 15.15 -8.73 -17.78
N GLU A 44 14.75 -7.48 -18.03
CA GLU A 44 15.56 -6.28 -17.83
C GLU A 44 15.09 -5.50 -16.61
N ILE A 45 16.04 -4.94 -15.83
CA ILE A 45 15.74 -4.05 -14.71
C ILE A 45 15.28 -2.72 -15.31
N ILE A 46 14.07 -2.28 -14.95
CA ILE A 46 13.50 -0.99 -15.38
C ILE A 46 13.40 0.02 -14.25
N GLY A 47 13.66 -0.37 -13.03
CA GLY A 47 13.58 0.48 -11.85
C GLY A 47 13.70 -0.29 -10.56
N TYR A 48 13.31 0.36 -9.46
CA TYR A 48 13.40 -0.18 -8.12
C TYR A 48 12.21 0.24 -7.26
N SER A 49 12.01 -0.48 -6.16
CA SER A 49 11.09 -0.10 -5.09
C SER A 49 11.73 -0.44 -3.75
N ASN A 50 11.99 0.56 -2.93
CA ASN A 50 12.65 0.41 -1.64
C ASN A 50 11.69 0.79 -0.52
N TYR A 51 11.69 -0.01 0.55
CA TYR A 51 10.91 0.21 1.76
C TYR A 51 11.86 0.41 2.93
N PHE A 52 11.66 1.50 3.65
CA PHE A 52 12.37 1.83 4.88
C PHE A 52 11.42 1.73 6.04
N PHE A 53 11.84 1.06 7.11
CA PHE A 53 11.04 0.81 8.31
C PHE A 53 11.71 1.46 9.52
N ASN A 54 10.99 2.33 10.20
CA ASN A 54 11.47 3.01 11.40
C ASN A 54 10.44 2.88 12.53
N SER A 55 10.92 2.81 13.76
CA SER A 55 10.08 2.81 14.95
C SER A 55 10.46 3.97 15.87
N TYR A 56 9.48 4.76 16.25
CA TYR A 56 9.64 5.90 17.16
C TYR A 56 8.67 5.72 18.33
N GLY A 57 9.16 5.14 19.45
CA GLY A 57 8.29 4.82 20.57
C GLY A 57 7.17 3.84 20.16
N ASP A 58 5.93 4.29 20.18
CA ASP A 58 4.74 3.51 19.81
C ASP A 58 4.30 3.72 18.33
N ILE A 59 5.02 4.56 17.58
CA ILE A 59 4.77 4.81 16.16
C ILE A 59 5.71 3.96 15.30
N PHE A 60 5.13 3.28 14.33
CA PHE A 60 5.83 2.54 13.29
C PHE A 60 5.64 3.27 11.95
N GLU A 61 6.75 3.67 11.33
CA GLU A 61 6.77 4.39 10.06
C GLU A 61 7.32 3.50 8.96
N VAL A 62 6.60 3.47 7.85
CA VAL A 62 7.04 2.86 6.60
C VAL A 62 7.12 3.93 5.54
N SER A 63 8.29 4.12 4.96
CA SER A 63 8.46 4.94 3.77
C SER A 63 8.80 4.07 2.56
N ASN A 64 8.22 4.38 1.44
CA ASN A 64 8.49 3.72 0.17
C ASN A 64 8.97 4.73 -0.86
N GLU A 65 10.01 4.38 -1.57
CA GLU A 65 10.45 5.05 -2.78
C GLU A 65 10.42 4.07 -3.94
N THR A 66 9.62 4.39 -4.95
CA THR A 66 9.50 3.59 -6.18
C THR A 66 9.83 4.46 -7.38
N LYS A 67 10.68 3.96 -8.26
CA LYS A 67 11.02 4.60 -9.52
C LYS A 67 11.18 3.55 -10.61
N PHE A 68 10.48 3.74 -11.72
CA PHE A 68 10.72 2.93 -12.92
C PHE A 68 10.42 3.69 -14.19
N GLU A 69 10.98 3.20 -15.28
CA GLU A 69 10.87 3.80 -16.61
C GLU A 69 10.79 2.70 -17.66
N VAL A 70 9.81 2.81 -18.52
CA VAL A 70 9.63 1.91 -19.68
C VAL A 70 10.09 2.62 -20.94
N LYS A 71 11.08 2.05 -21.61
CA LYS A 71 11.61 2.49 -22.91
C LYS A 71 11.35 1.43 -23.96
N ILE A 72 11.03 1.85 -25.17
CA ILE A 72 10.99 0.99 -26.36
C ILE A 72 11.82 1.69 -27.44
N ALA A 73 12.78 0.97 -27.99
CA ALA A 73 13.72 1.50 -28.98
C ALA A 73 14.41 2.82 -28.54
N GLY A 74 14.78 2.91 -27.25
CA GLY A 74 15.41 4.09 -26.66
C GLY A 74 14.47 5.27 -26.36
N ILE A 75 13.19 5.15 -26.69
CA ILE A 75 12.19 6.19 -26.44
C ILE A 75 11.47 5.89 -25.12
N LYS A 76 11.46 6.86 -24.21
CA LYS A 76 10.70 6.79 -22.97
C LYS A 76 9.20 6.89 -23.24
N LEU A 77 8.46 5.81 -22.95
CA LEU A 77 7.02 5.74 -23.12
C LEU A 77 6.26 6.00 -21.82
N PHE A 78 6.84 5.61 -20.69
CA PHE A 78 6.19 5.69 -19.41
C PHE A 78 7.23 5.82 -18.29
N SER A 79 6.97 6.68 -17.32
CA SER A 79 7.81 6.82 -16.12
C SER A 79 6.96 7.07 -14.89
N VAL A 80 7.38 6.47 -13.77
CA VAL A 80 6.80 6.69 -12.45
C VAL A 80 7.93 6.95 -11.46
N LYS A 81 7.74 7.97 -10.64
CA LYS A 81 8.46 8.18 -9.39
C LYS A 81 7.44 8.41 -8.30
N SER A 82 7.47 7.60 -7.25
CA SER A 82 6.56 7.71 -6.12
C SER A 82 7.32 7.68 -4.81
N ILE A 83 6.89 8.53 -3.88
CA ILE A 83 7.36 8.52 -2.50
C ILE A 83 6.11 8.48 -1.63
N SER A 84 6.08 7.56 -0.66
CA SER A 84 5.01 7.51 0.33
C SER A 84 5.55 7.35 1.73
N ILE A 85 4.83 7.90 2.69
CA ILE A 85 5.10 7.74 4.13
C ILE A 85 3.79 7.33 4.78
N GLU A 86 3.86 6.22 5.51
CA GLU A 86 2.77 5.64 6.27
C GLU A 86 3.19 5.56 7.73
N LYS A 87 2.33 6.05 8.64
CA LYS A 87 2.54 5.94 10.08
C LYS A 87 1.42 5.17 10.71
N CYS A 88 1.78 4.19 11.51
CA CYS A 88 0.88 3.34 12.27
C CYS A 88 1.17 3.44 13.77
N LYS A 89 0.10 3.40 14.55
CA LYS A 89 0.13 3.30 16.01
C LYS A 89 -0.82 2.22 16.45
N ASN A 90 -0.35 1.25 17.26
CA ASN A 90 -1.15 0.10 17.70
C ASN A 90 -1.82 -0.61 16.53
N ASP A 91 -1.08 -0.87 15.44
CA ASP A 91 -1.53 -1.51 14.21
C ASP A 91 -2.66 -0.77 13.47
N GLN A 92 -2.87 0.51 13.79
CA GLN A 92 -3.82 1.39 13.09
C GLN A 92 -3.06 2.45 12.30
N LEU A 93 -3.45 2.64 11.04
CA LEU A 93 -2.95 3.73 10.22
C LEU A 93 -3.43 5.07 10.80
N ILE A 94 -2.48 5.96 11.14
CA ILE A 94 -2.77 7.29 11.67
C ILE A 94 -2.43 8.41 10.69
N GLU A 95 -1.53 8.16 9.75
CA GLU A 95 -1.11 9.13 8.74
C GLU A 95 -0.64 8.42 7.48
N PHE A 96 -1.05 8.90 6.33
CA PHE A 96 -0.55 8.48 5.04
C PHE A 96 -0.37 9.67 4.12
N ASN A 97 0.82 9.83 3.57
CA ASN A 97 1.14 10.83 2.59
C ASN A 97 1.83 10.18 1.40
N SER A 98 1.40 10.50 0.20
CA SER A 98 2.11 10.08 -1.00
C SER A 98 2.17 11.17 -2.05
N GLU A 99 3.29 11.20 -2.75
CA GLU A 99 3.52 12.00 -3.93
C GLU A 99 3.94 11.07 -5.06
N THR A 100 3.22 11.13 -6.17
CA THR A 100 3.51 10.33 -7.36
C THR A 100 3.66 11.25 -8.56
N MET A 101 4.78 11.14 -9.25
CA MET A 101 5.01 11.75 -10.56
C MET A 101 4.90 10.68 -11.64
N GLN A 102 3.87 10.77 -12.44
CA GLN A 102 3.60 9.87 -13.57
C GLN A 102 3.65 10.62 -14.87
N ASN A 103 4.61 10.28 -15.74
CA ASN A 103 4.82 10.97 -17.02
C ASN A 103 4.92 12.51 -16.86
N GLY A 104 5.62 12.98 -15.80
CA GLY A 104 5.75 14.40 -15.48
C GLY A 104 4.53 15.04 -14.83
N LYS A 105 3.45 14.30 -14.59
CA LYS A 105 2.26 14.79 -13.86
C LYS A 105 2.34 14.39 -12.40
N ARG A 106 2.17 15.37 -11.51
CA ARG A 106 2.26 15.19 -10.08
C ARG A 106 0.87 14.94 -9.47
N LYS A 107 0.77 13.94 -8.59
CA LYS A 107 -0.42 13.58 -7.84
C LYS A 107 -0.07 13.43 -6.36
N PHE A 108 -0.97 13.86 -5.48
CA PHE A 108 -0.82 13.78 -4.04
C PHE A 108 -1.99 13.03 -3.43
N VAL A 109 -1.69 12.26 -2.38
CA VAL A 109 -2.68 11.68 -1.48
C VAL A 109 -2.25 11.97 -0.05
N ASN A 110 -3.12 12.57 0.73
CA ASN A 110 -2.92 12.87 2.14
C ASN A 110 -4.14 12.36 2.91
N LEU A 111 -3.88 11.54 3.89
CA LEU A 111 -4.90 11.01 4.80
C LEU A 111 -4.49 11.25 6.25
#